data_1323c13254a12990bba470bc3fd9a6d3
#
_entry.id   1323c13254a12990bba470bc3fd9a6d3
#
_cell.length_a   1.000
_cell.length_b   1.000
_cell.length_c   1.000
_cell.angle_alpha   90.00
_cell.angle_beta   90.00
_cell.angle_gamma   90.00
#
_symmetry.space_group_name_H-M   'P 1'
#
loop_
_entity.id
_entity.type
_entity.pdbx_description
1 polymer ?
#
loop_
_entity_poly.entity_id
_entity_poly.type
_entity_poly.pdbx_seq_one_letter_code
_entity_poly.pdbx_strand_id
1 'polypeptide(L)'
;MKKLNLNLFKFIVLIFFILSNSAYSEVKFIKSVVEKVIVTDGDSIKIGKEKIRLYGIDAPEMKQICDDKYNNPYACGHVSKKFLADLLYIKSSGKQIFCYYSERDKYKRIIGDCYIGADNEIGINSSMVLYGHAVAYTRYSEKYLYAQDQAKSYKFGLWSGTFDLPEEWRKKNK
;
A
#
# COMPACT_ATOMS: atom_id res chain seq x y z
N MET A 1 41.04 46.85 1.85
CA MET A 1 40.19 45.80 2.42
C MET A 1 38.73 46.29 2.42
N LYS A 2 37.86 45.72 1.55
CA LYS A 2 36.45 46.12 1.47
C LYS A 2 35.70 45.60 2.71
N LYS A 3 35.12 46.49 3.51
CA LYS A 3 34.25 46.09 4.63
C LYS A 3 33.03 45.34 4.06
N LEU A 4 32.95 44.06 4.38
CA LEU A 4 31.80 43.25 4.04
C LEU A 4 30.56 43.83 4.73
N ASN A 5 29.51 44.12 3.96
CA ASN A 5 28.33 44.79 4.46
C ASN A 5 27.55 43.82 5.39
N LEU A 6 27.66 44.01 6.69
CA LEU A 6 27.11 43.18 7.75
C LEU A 6 25.57 42.98 7.60
N ASN A 7 24.90 43.99 7.02
CA ASN A 7 23.45 43.90 6.77
C ASN A 7 23.12 42.95 5.63
N LEU A 8 23.96 42.88 4.58
CA LEU A 8 23.78 41.92 3.48
C LEU A 8 24.01 40.49 3.95
N PHE A 9 24.98 40.26 4.85
CA PHE A 9 25.24 38.97 5.44
C PHE A 9 24.08 38.48 6.33
N LYS A 10 23.50 39.37 7.15
CA LYS A 10 22.30 39.08 7.96
C LYS A 10 21.09 38.74 7.08
N PHE A 11 20.92 39.44 5.95
CA PHE A 11 19.83 39.18 5.01
C PHE A 11 19.95 37.81 4.31
N ILE A 12 21.17 37.45 3.92
CA ILE A 12 21.46 36.12 3.31
C ILE A 12 21.23 34.99 4.32
N VAL A 13 21.67 35.15 5.56
CA VAL A 13 21.45 34.16 6.63
C VAL A 13 19.96 34.00 6.95
N LEU A 14 19.19 35.12 6.95
CA LEU A 14 17.74 35.06 7.16
C LEU A 14 17.00 34.34 6.03
N ILE A 15 17.41 34.56 4.76
CA ILE A 15 16.84 33.86 3.60
C ILE A 15 17.17 32.36 3.63
N PHE A 16 18.37 31.98 4.06
CA PHE A 16 18.76 30.57 4.21
C PHE A 16 17.93 29.84 5.29
N PHE A 17 17.57 30.55 6.37
CA PHE A 17 16.72 30.00 7.44
C PHE A 17 15.25 29.85 7.04
N ILE A 18 14.75 30.66 6.11
CA ILE A 18 13.37 30.58 5.60
C ILE A 18 13.22 29.47 4.58
N LEU A 19 14.28 29.15 3.82
CA LEU A 19 14.26 28.09 2.79
C LEU A 19 14.45 26.67 3.34
N SER A 20 14.82 26.53 4.62
CA SER A 20 15.06 25.22 5.25
C SER A 20 13.82 24.59 5.92
N ASN A 21 12.65 25.24 5.87
CA ASN A 21 11.39 24.62 6.29
C ASN A 21 10.81 23.75 5.17
N SER A 22 11.56 22.74 4.73
CA SER A 22 10.95 21.55 4.12
C SER A 22 10.06 20.92 5.19
N ALA A 23 8.76 21.03 5.03
CA ALA A 23 7.81 20.33 5.86
C ALA A 23 8.01 18.82 5.64
N TYR A 24 8.89 18.20 6.40
CA TYR A 24 8.96 16.76 6.50
C TYR A 24 7.61 16.29 7.05
N SER A 25 6.82 15.64 6.22
CA SER A 25 5.60 15.00 6.69
C SER A 25 6.00 13.97 7.74
N GLU A 26 5.53 14.16 8.97
CA GLU A 26 5.80 13.24 10.07
C GLU A 26 5.19 11.87 9.74
N VAL A 27 6.03 10.83 9.68
CA VAL A 27 5.57 9.45 9.50
C VAL A 27 4.95 8.98 10.80
N LYS A 28 3.65 8.69 10.75
CA LYS A 28 2.87 8.14 11.86
C LYS A 28 2.71 6.64 11.68
N PHE A 29 2.38 5.95 12.76
CA PHE A 29 2.02 4.54 12.64
C PHE A 29 0.80 4.19 13.51
N ILE A 30 0.09 3.15 13.08
CA ILE A 30 -0.92 2.48 13.88
C ILE A 30 -0.53 1.01 14.02
N LYS A 31 -0.73 0.44 15.20
CA LYS A 31 -0.45 -0.97 15.49
C LYS A 31 -1.63 -1.67 16.14
N SER A 32 -1.69 -2.98 15.95
CA SER A 32 -2.69 -3.84 16.59
C SER A 32 -2.15 -5.27 16.68
N VAL A 33 -2.75 -6.08 17.55
CA VAL A 33 -2.65 -7.53 17.39
C VAL A 33 -3.49 -7.94 16.19
N VAL A 34 -3.04 -8.96 15.46
CA VAL A 34 -3.67 -9.31 14.17
C VAL A 34 -5.11 -9.78 14.34
N GLU A 35 -5.43 -10.45 15.43
CA GLU A 35 -6.78 -10.96 15.74
C GLU A 35 -7.84 -9.84 15.82
N LYS A 36 -7.43 -8.58 15.96
CA LYS A 36 -8.30 -7.39 15.94
C LYS A 36 -8.36 -6.69 14.60
N VAL A 37 -7.69 -7.24 13.58
CA VAL A 37 -7.70 -6.69 12.21
C VAL A 37 -8.86 -7.30 11.43
N ILE A 38 -9.66 -6.45 10.81
CA ILE A 38 -10.75 -6.88 9.93
C ILE A 38 -10.34 -6.60 8.47
N VAL A 39 -10.28 -7.65 7.66
CA VAL A 39 -10.06 -7.52 6.22
C VAL A 39 -11.38 -7.17 5.54
N THR A 40 -11.45 -6.02 4.86
CA THR A 40 -12.67 -5.59 4.15
C THR A 40 -12.69 -6.03 2.69
N ASP A 41 -11.55 -5.91 2.01
CA ASP A 41 -11.32 -6.36 0.64
C ASP A 41 -9.83 -6.70 0.43
N GLY A 42 -9.39 -6.89 -0.81
CA GLY A 42 -8.00 -7.32 -1.10
C GLY A 42 -6.92 -6.27 -0.84
N ASP A 43 -7.27 -5.02 -0.58
CA ASP A 43 -6.32 -3.94 -0.32
C ASP A 43 -6.75 -2.97 0.77
N SER A 44 -7.73 -3.37 1.56
CA SER A 44 -8.23 -2.55 2.66
C SER A 44 -8.49 -3.39 3.91
N ILE A 45 -8.03 -2.85 5.04
CA ILE A 45 -8.22 -3.45 6.36
C ILE A 45 -8.80 -2.42 7.33
N LYS A 46 -9.27 -2.89 8.47
CA LYS A 46 -9.76 -2.04 9.57
C LYS A 46 -9.09 -2.44 10.87
N ILE A 47 -8.57 -1.45 11.60
CA ILE A 47 -8.00 -1.58 12.94
C ILE A 47 -8.80 -0.68 13.88
N GLY A 48 -9.61 -1.27 14.76
CA GLY A 48 -10.53 -0.51 15.60
C GLY A 48 -11.49 0.32 14.76
N LYS A 49 -11.46 1.66 14.89
CA LYS A 49 -12.28 2.61 14.10
C LYS A 49 -11.61 3.05 12.81
N GLU A 50 -10.31 2.81 12.65
CA GLU A 50 -9.53 3.28 11.52
C GLU A 50 -9.67 2.36 10.33
N LYS A 51 -9.97 2.94 9.16
CA LYS A 51 -9.94 2.26 7.87
C LYS A 51 -8.59 2.55 7.20
N ILE A 52 -7.93 1.51 6.73
CA ILE A 52 -6.62 1.59 6.11
C ILE A 52 -6.70 1.02 4.69
N ARG A 53 -6.33 1.84 3.72
CA ARG A 53 -6.09 1.43 2.34
C ARG A 53 -4.61 1.11 2.20
N LEU A 54 -4.26 -0.07 1.75
CA LEU A 54 -2.88 -0.47 1.54
C LEU A 54 -2.25 0.40 0.44
N TYR A 55 -1.15 1.08 0.78
CA TYR A 55 -0.47 2.02 -0.09
C TYR A 55 0.14 1.35 -1.31
N GLY A 56 0.04 1.99 -2.48
CA GLY A 56 0.78 1.62 -3.68
C GLY A 56 0.34 0.31 -4.35
N ILE A 57 -0.76 -0.30 -3.91
CA ILE A 57 -1.33 -1.51 -4.52
C ILE A 57 -2.80 -1.30 -4.89
N ASP A 58 -3.30 -2.13 -5.82
CA ASP A 58 -4.70 -2.14 -6.25
C ASP A 58 -5.16 -3.59 -6.42
N ALA A 59 -6.10 -4.04 -5.61
CA ALA A 59 -6.63 -5.38 -5.67
C ALA A 59 -7.91 -5.44 -6.49
N PRO A 60 -8.26 -6.61 -7.07
CA PRO A 60 -9.54 -6.79 -7.73
C PRO A 60 -10.71 -6.42 -6.83
N GLU A 61 -11.72 -5.79 -7.41
CA GLU A 61 -12.96 -5.45 -6.71
C GLU A 61 -13.72 -6.71 -6.28
N MET A 62 -14.46 -6.62 -5.19
CA MET A 62 -15.19 -7.77 -4.64
C MET A 62 -16.11 -8.46 -5.65
N LYS A 63 -16.67 -7.71 -6.61
CA LYS A 63 -17.54 -8.24 -7.67
C LYS A 63 -16.79 -8.60 -8.96
N GLN A 64 -15.49 -8.40 -8.99
CA GLN A 64 -14.69 -8.66 -10.18
C GLN A 64 -14.53 -10.15 -10.43
N ILE A 65 -14.76 -10.53 -11.68
CA ILE A 65 -14.53 -11.88 -12.19
C ILE A 65 -13.28 -11.84 -13.07
N CYS A 66 -12.43 -12.81 -12.90
CA CYS A 66 -11.21 -13.06 -13.69
C CYS A 66 -11.25 -14.48 -14.22
N ASP A 67 -10.44 -14.80 -15.22
CA ASP A 67 -10.31 -16.17 -15.71
C ASP A 67 -9.00 -16.80 -15.20
N ASP A 68 -9.05 -18.07 -14.85
CA ASP A 68 -7.87 -18.86 -14.49
C ASP A 68 -7.07 -19.29 -15.74
N LYS A 69 -5.98 -20.01 -15.53
CA LYS A 69 -5.12 -20.52 -16.64
C LYS A 69 -5.82 -21.48 -17.60
N TYR A 70 -7.00 -21.96 -17.27
CA TYR A 70 -7.84 -22.85 -18.08
C TYR A 70 -9.04 -22.09 -18.67
N ASN A 71 -9.10 -20.76 -18.53
CA ASN A 71 -10.22 -19.88 -18.90
C ASN A 71 -11.52 -20.18 -18.13
N ASN A 72 -11.41 -20.70 -16.90
CA ASN A 72 -12.58 -20.82 -16.03
C ASN A 72 -12.76 -19.52 -15.23
N PRO A 73 -13.96 -18.94 -15.20
CA PRO A 73 -14.22 -17.72 -14.45
C PRO A 73 -14.19 -17.98 -12.94
N TYR A 74 -13.60 -17.03 -12.18
CA TYR A 74 -13.59 -17.08 -10.72
C TYR A 74 -13.69 -15.68 -10.10
N ALA A 75 -14.18 -15.59 -8.87
CA ALA A 75 -14.34 -14.35 -8.13
C ALA A 75 -12.99 -13.86 -7.56
N CYS A 76 -12.17 -13.23 -8.40
CA CYS A 76 -10.80 -12.85 -8.04
C CYS A 76 -10.72 -11.84 -6.88
N GLY A 77 -11.70 -10.95 -6.72
CA GLY A 77 -11.76 -10.05 -5.57
C GLY A 77 -11.94 -10.80 -4.25
N HIS A 78 -12.77 -11.85 -4.23
CA HIS A 78 -12.93 -12.71 -3.06
C HIS A 78 -11.65 -13.51 -2.76
N VAL A 79 -10.97 -13.98 -3.80
CA VAL A 79 -9.69 -14.71 -3.67
C VAL A 79 -8.61 -13.78 -3.10
N SER A 80 -8.52 -12.55 -3.61
CA SER A 80 -7.61 -11.53 -3.10
C SER A 80 -7.86 -11.21 -1.62
N LYS A 81 -9.11 -10.97 -1.24
CA LYS A 81 -9.51 -10.76 0.16
C LYS A 81 -9.13 -11.94 1.05
N LYS A 82 -9.42 -13.17 0.57
CA LYS A 82 -9.09 -14.38 1.32
C LYS A 82 -7.59 -14.52 1.52
N PHE A 83 -6.77 -14.26 0.50
CA PHE A 83 -5.33 -14.33 0.61
C PHE A 83 -4.80 -13.33 1.66
N LEU A 84 -5.30 -12.08 1.66
CA LEU A 84 -4.93 -11.10 2.68
C LEU A 84 -5.28 -11.59 4.09
N ALA A 85 -6.47 -12.19 4.27
CA ALA A 85 -6.88 -12.75 5.56
C ALA A 85 -5.99 -13.93 5.98
N ASP A 86 -5.67 -14.84 5.06
CA ASP A 86 -4.79 -15.99 5.31
C ASP A 86 -3.37 -15.53 5.63
N LEU A 87 -2.85 -14.53 4.91
CA LEU A 87 -1.53 -13.92 5.16
C LEU A 87 -1.44 -13.39 6.59
N LEU A 88 -2.46 -12.65 7.03
CA LEU A 88 -2.55 -12.14 8.38
C LEU A 88 -2.62 -13.27 9.40
N TYR A 89 -3.48 -14.26 9.21
CA TYR A 89 -3.69 -15.35 10.14
C TYR A 89 -2.48 -16.28 10.25
N ILE A 90 -1.95 -16.78 9.12
CA ILE A 90 -0.87 -17.78 9.10
C ILE A 90 0.47 -17.19 9.53
N LYS A 91 0.75 -15.96 9.14
CA LYS A 91 2.07 -15.34 9.37
C LYS A 91 2.17 -14.58 10.69
N SER A 92 1.08 -14.42 11.40
CA SER A 92 1.05 -13.52 12.54
C SER A 92 0.99 -14.16 13.92
N SER A 93 0.79 -15.46 14.04
CA SER A 93 0.66 -16.19 15.33
C SER A 93 1.21 -15.42 16.55
N GLY A 94 0.37 -14.59 17.19
CA GLY A 94 0.76 -13.71 18.29
C GLY A 94 1.57 -12.45 17.92
N LYS A 95 1.84 -12.19 16.64
CA LYS A 95 2.57 -11.00 16.20
C LYS A 95 1.64 -9.79 16.06
N GLN A 96 2.25 -8.61 16.04
CA GLN A 96 1.54 -7.36 15.80
C GLN A 96 1.63 -6.97 14.31
N ILE A 97 0.62 -6.26 13.83
CA ILE A 97 0.65 -5.52 12.58
C ILE A 97 1.04 -4.07 12.88
N PHE A 98 1.88 -3.50 12.02
CA PHE A 98 2.27 -2.09 12.01
C PHE A 98 1.94 -1.51 10.65
N CYS A 99 1.19 -0.40 10.61
CA CYS A 99 0.92 0.34 9.39
C CYS A 99 1.47 1.76 9.54
N TYR A 100 2.47 2.10 8.72
CA TYR A 100 3.08 3.42 8.66
C TYR A 100 2.35 4.28 7.63
N TYR A 101 2.11 5.56 7.94
CA TYR A 101 1.41 6.47 7.07
C TYR A 101 1.81 7.92 7.31
N SER A 102 1.65 8.76 6.29
CA SER A 102 1.83 10.20 6.37
C SER A 102 0.55 10.97 6.04
N GLU A 103 -0.40 10.32 5.38
CA GLU A 103 -1.60 10.97 4.85
C GLU A 103 -2.85 10.12 4.96
N ARG A 104 -4.00 10.76 4.70
CA ARG A 104 -5.29 10.13 4.52
C ARG A 104 -5.88 10.51 3.17
N ASP A 105 -6.64 9.63 2.58
CA ASP A 105 -7.35 9.93 1.34
C ASP A 105 -8.59 10.83 1.57
N LYS A 106 -9.26 11.20 0.47
CA LYS A 106 -10.49 12.01 0.50
C LYS A 106 -11.64 11.37 1.27
N TYR A 107 -11.59 10.06 1.51
CA TYR A 107 -12.56 9.31 2.31
C TYR A 107 -12.11 9.14 3.78
N LYS A 108 -11.06 9.85 4.19
CA LYS A 108 -10.44 9.81 5.52
C LYS A 108 -9.80 8.47 5.88
N ARG A 109 -9.58 7.56 4.91
CA ARG A 109 -8.83 6.32 5.15
C ARG A 109 -7.34 6.64 5.29
N ILE A 110 -6.67 5.97 6.20
CA ILE A 110 -5.21 5.95 6.27
C ILE A 110 -4.67 5.30 4.99
N ILE A 111 -3.70 5.94 4.34
CA ILE A 111 -2.94 5.33 3.24
C ILE A 111 -1.69 4.70 3.86
N GLY A 112 -1.74 3.38 4.09
CA GLY A 112 -0.79 2.69 4.96
C GLY A 112 0.10 1.68 4.24
N ASP A 113 1.39 1.69 4.61
CA ASP A 113 2.34 0.64 4.28
C ASP A 113 2.45 -0.28 5.49
N CYS A 114 1.95 -1.50 5.37
CA CYS A 114 1.67 -2.37 6.50
C CYS A 114 2.60 -3.59 6.54
N TYR A 115 2.98 -3.98 7.76
CA TYR A 115 3.94 -5.05 8.03
C TYR A 115 3.47 -5.91 9.21
N ILE A 116 3.83 -7.19 9.20
CA ILE A 116 3.68 -8.09 10.33
C ILE A 116 5.04 -8.21 11.03
N GLY A 117 5.04 -8.13 12.37
CA GLY A 117 6.26 -8.16 13.18
C GLY A 117 6.88 -6.78 13.43
N ALA A 118 7.54 -6.61 14.58
CA ALA A 118 8.10 -5.33 15.03
C ALA A 118 9.22 -4.82 14.11
N ASP A 119 9.96 -5.73 13.49
CA ASP A 119 11.09 -5.41 12.59
C ASP A 119 10.67 -5.39 11.11
N ASN A 120 9.37 -5.20 10.84
CA ASN A 120 8.82 -5.20 9.48
C ASN A 120 9.14 -6.51 8.70
N GLU A 121 9.12 -7.64 9.40
CA GLU A 121 9.56 -8.95 8.88
C GLU A 121 8.81 -9.34 7.61
N ILE A 122 7.50 -9.06 7.54
CA ILE A 122 6.66 -9.42 6.39
C ILE A 122 5.88 -8.19 5.95
N GLY A 123 6.23 -7.69 4.77
CA GLY A 123 5.47 -6.61 4.13
C GLY A 123 4.15 -7.14 3.58
N ILE A 124 3.03 -6.63 4.10
CA ILE A 124 1.70 -7.05 3.65
C ILE A 124 1.46 -6.58 2.22
N ASN A 125 1.68 -5.29 1.95
CA ASN A 125 1.47 -4.70 0.62
C ASN A 125 2.31 -5.40 -0.45
N SER A 126 3.61 -5.62 -0.16
CA SER A 126 4.51 -6.32 -1.08
C SER A 126 4.12 -7.77 -1.31
N SER A 127 3.67 -8.48 -0.27
CA SER A 127 3.21 -9.87 -0.40
C SER A 127 1.97 -9.98 -1.27
N MET A 128 1.00 -9.05 -1.14
CA MET A 128 -0.19 -9.04 -1.99
C MET A 128 0.17 -8.93 -3.48
N VAL A 129 1.16 -8.12 -3.82
CA VAL A 129 1.63 -7.95 -5.21
C VAL A 129 2.49 -9.13 -5.65
N LEU A 130 3.44 -9.56 -4.82
CA LEU A 130 4.37 -10.66 -5.14
C LEU A 130 3.65 -11.97 -5.44
N TYR A 131 2.59 -12.26 -4.69
CA TYR A 131 1.79 -13.47 -4.92
C TYR A 131 0.63 -13.27 -5.92
N GLY A 132 0.57 -12.10 -6.58
CA GLY A 132 -0.40 -11.82 -7.64
C GLY A 132 -1.84 -11.66 -7.16
N HIS A 133 -2.06 -11.24 -5.92
CA HIS A 133 -3.40 -10.95 -5.37
C HIS A 133 -3.75 -9.46 -5.38
N ALA A 134 -2.79 -8.61 -5.76
CA ALA A 134 -2.98 -7.22 -6.12
C ALA A 134 -1.99 -6.85 -7.22
N VAL A 135 -2.21 -5.73 -7.90
CA VAL A 135 -1.26 -5.14 -8.83
C VAL A 135 -0.55 -3.94 -8.18
N ALA A 136 0.66 -3.62 -8.64
CA ALA A 136 1.30 -2.36 -8.28
C ALA A 136 0.48 -1.19 -8.85
N TYR A 137 0.10 -0.24 -8.00
CA TYR A 137 -0.68 0.92 -8.42
C TYR A 137 0.24 2.08 -8.81
N THR A 138 0.81 1.97 -9.99
CA THR A 138 1.89 2.86 -10.49
C THR A 138 1.49 4.33 -10.59
N ARG A 139 0.19 4.62 -10.62
CA ARG A 139 -0.34 5.99 -10.56
C ARG A 139 0.08 6.72 -9.28
N TYR A 140 0.31 5.97 -8.19
CA TYR A 140 0.66 6.53 -6.88
C TYR A 140 2.05 6.14 -6.41
N SER A 141 2.58 4.99 -6.83
CA SER A 141 3.89 4.53 -6.39
C SER A 141 4.45 3.42 -7.27
N GLU A 142 5.73 3.47 -7.53
CA GLU A 142 6.49 2.41 -8.22
C GLU A 142 7.11 1.40 -7.24
N LYS A 143 6.90 1.57 -5.93
CA LYS A 143 7.52 0.78 -4.86
C LYS A 143 7.40 -0.73 -5.05
N TYR A 144 6.30 -1.20 -5.64
CA TYR A 144 6.00 -2.62 -5.77
C TYR A 144 6.14 -3.17 -7.19
N LEU A 145 6.72 -2.41 -8.14
CA LEU A 145 6.94 -2.88 -9.52
C LEU A 145 7.79 -4.15 -9.57
N TYR A 146 8.89 -4.21 -8.81
CA TYR A 146 9.72 -5.41 -8.76
C TYR A 146 8.93 -6.65 -8.30
N ALA A 147 8.11 -6.51 -7.26
CA ALA A 147 7.26 -7.60 -6.78
C ALA A 147 6.24 -8.03 -7.85
N GLN A 148 5.67 -7.09 -8.59
CA GLN A 148 4.77 -7.38 -9.71
C GLN A 148 5.47 -8.11 -10.85
N ASP A 149 6.69 -7.71 -11.19
CA ASP A 149 7.45 -8.36 -12.26
C ASP A 149 7.80 -9.81 -11.89
N GLN A 150 8.09 -10.07 -10.61
CA GLN A 150 8.22 -11.44 -10.11
C GLN A 150 6.91 -12.22 -10.25
N ALA A 151 5.78 -11.64 -9.82
CA ALA A 151 4.46 -12.28 -9.94
C ALA A 151 4.11 -12.62 -11.39
N LYS A 152 4.40 -11.72 -12.34
CA LYS A 152 4.22 -11.95 -13.78
C LYS A 152 5.11 -13.08 -14.29
N SER A 153 6.40 -13.06 -13.95
CA SER A 153 7.39 -14.04 -14.40
C SER A 153 7.04 -15.46 -13.95
N TYR A 154 6.57 -15.59 -12.71
CA TYR A 154 6.18 -16.88 -12.13
C TYR A 154 4.70 -17.22 -12.36
N LYS A 155 3.94 -16.34 -13.02
CA LYS A 155 2.48 -16.51 -13.26
C LYS A 155 1.70 -16.75 -11.96
N PHE A 156 2.00 -15.99 -10.91
CA PHE A 156 1.30 -16.09 -9.63
C PHE A 156 -0.06 -15.39 -9.65
N GLY A 157 -1.03 -15.97 -8.96
CA GLY A 157 -2.35 -15.40 -8.74
C GLY A 157 -3.03 -14.95 -10.04
N LEU A 158 -3.38 -13.66 -10.14
CA LEU A 158 -3.99 -13.02 -11.31
C LEU A 158 -3.19 -13.25 -12.60
N TRP A 159 -1.85 -13.28 -12.50
CA TRP A 159 -0.96 -13.41 -13.65
C TRP A 159 -0.91 -14.81 -14.24
N SER A 160 -1.58 -15.79 -13.61
CA SER A 160 -1.73 -17.14 -14.17
C SER A 160 -2.81 -17.23 -15.26
N GLY A 161 -3.75 -16.28 -15.31
CA GLY A 161 -4.86 -16.24 -16.24
C GLY A 161 -5.06 -14.86 -16.86
N THR A 162 -6.31 -14.44 -17.06
CA THR A 162 -6.66 -13.15 -17.64
C THR A 162 -7.56 -12.35 -16.71
N PHE A 163 -7.36 -11.02 -16.68
CA PHE A 163 -8.13 -10.12 -15.85
C PHE A 163 -8.05 -8.69 -16.37
N ASP A 164 -9.08 -7.91 -16.10
CA ASP A 164 -9.00 -6.45 -16.22
C ASP A 164 -8.21 -5.88 -15.03
N LEU A 165 -7.37 -4.88 -15.26
CA LEU A 165 -6.77 -4.14 -14.15
C LEU A 165 -7.89 -3.56 -13.26
N PRO A 166 -7.75 -3.60 -11.91
CA PRO A 166 -8.84 -3.16 -11.02
C PRO A 166 -9.33 -1.75 -11.31
N GLU A 167 -8.41 -0.81 -11.62
CA GLU A 167 -8.78 0.56 -12.02
C GLU A 167 -9.61 0.58 -13.31
N GLU A 168 -9.30 -0.26 -14.29
CA GLU A 168 -10.04 -0.33 -15.56
C GLU A 168 -11.39 -0.99 -15.36
N TRP A 169 -11.44 -2.05 -14.56
CA TRP A 169 -12.69 -2.69 -14.20
C TRP A 169 -13.66 -1.70 -13.54
N ARG A 170 -13.18 -0.87 -12.60
CA ARG A 170 -13.99 0.18 -11.99
C ARG A 170 -14.51 1.22 -13.00
N LYS A 171 -13.75 1.53 -14.04
CA LYS A 171 -14.20 2.46 -15.11
C LYS A 171 -15.32 1.87 -15.94
N LYS A 172 -15.25 0.56 -16.24
CA LYS A 172 -16.25 -0.18 -17.03
C LYS A 172 -17.55 -0.46 -16.27
N ASN A 173 -17.49 -0.54 -14.93
CA ASN A 173 -18.60 -0.98 -14.08
C ASN A 173 -19.09 0.12 -13.11
N LYS A 174 -19.05 1.37 -13.55
CA LYS A 174 -19.59 2.53 -12.83
C LYS A 174 -21.08 2.60 -12.94
#